data_31fb1b2997a7f82595ee3ed3f362ec33
#
_entry.id   31fb1b2997a7f82595ee3ed3f362ec33
#
_cell.length_a   1.000
_cell.length_b   1.000
_cell.length_c   1.000
_cell.angle_alpha   90.00
_cell.angle_beta   90.00
_cell.angle_gamma   90.00
#
_symmetry.space_group_name_H-M   'P 1'
#
loop_
_entity.id
_entity.type
_entity.pdbx_description
1 polymer ?
#
loop_
_entity_poly.entity_id
_entity_poly.type
_entity_poly.pdbx_seq_one_letter_code
_entity_poly.pdbx_strand_id
1 'polypeptide(L)'
;MKIQTLLASLLVSGAAMAQTPTMKPIVMKTPNEFYILAASGNGKWACGTYSDYSNEQYGFLWNLETGEIEMLDPSKPSVAWAVSDDGLVVGTFEDTSYKSNGAAVELAGYWANGKWNRFEMPSDDVTSSGAASISPDGHYVTGNVQESGIYTGYIWKDGKIVKELPNTNCSMPY
;
A
#
# COMPACT_ATOMS: atom_id res chain seq x y z
N MET A 1 -58.34 -17.96 44.00
CA MET A 1 -57.03 -18.63 43.81
C MET A 1 -56.44 -18.13 42.51
N LYS A 2 -55.46 -17.22 42.60
CA LYS A 2 -54.80 -16.61 41.40
C LYS A 2 -53.46 -17.35 41.19
N ILE A 3 -53.37 -18.03 40.06
CA ILE A 3 -52.12 -18.69 39.65
C ILE A 3 -51.27 -17.61 38.97
N GLN A 4 -50.14 -17.28 39.58
CA GLN A 4 -49.12 -16.43 38.95
C GLN A 4 -48.18 -17.34 38.17
N THR A 5 -48.18 -17.15 36.85
CA THR A 5 -47.26 -17.80 35.95
C THR A 5 -45.93 -17.03 35.99
N LEU A 6 -44.92 -17.63 36.54
CA LEU A 6 -43.54 -17.09 36.51
C LEU A 6 -42.93 -17.38 35.16
N LEU A 7 -42.69 -16.34 34.35
CA LEU A 7 -41.89 -16.46 33.13
C LEU A 7 -40.41 -16.39 33.55
N ALA A 8 -39.73 -17.50 33.47
CA ALA A 8 -38.27 -17.54 33.56
C ALA A 8 -37.65 -17.16 32.20
N SER A 9 -37.11 -15.95 32.13
CA SER A 9 -36.30 -15.54 30.98
C SER A 9 -34.92 -16.20 31.04
N LEU A 10 -34.67 -17.17 30.16
CA LEU A 10 -33.36 -17.75 29.95
C LEU A 10 -32.47 -16.74 29.23
N LEU A 11 -31.59 -16.07 29.93
CA LEU A 11 -30.49 -15.32 29.36
C LEU A 11 -29.44 -16.30 28.85
N VAL A 12 -29.48 -16.57 27.54
CA VAL A 12 -28.37 -17.24 26.87
C VAL A 12 -27.26 -16.18 26.69
N SER A 13 -26.34 -16.16 27.63
CA SER A 13 -25.08 -15.44 27.47
C SER A 13 -24.24 -16.21 26.42
N GLY A 14 -24.34 -15.78 25.16
CA GLY A 14 -23.42 -16.22 24.13
C GLY A 14 -22.00 -15.80 24.50
N ALA A 15 -21.24 -16.72 25.06
CA ALA A 15 -19.79 -16.52 25.17
C ALA A 15 -19.26 -16.38 23.74
N ALA A 16 -18.89 -15.17 23.35
CA ALA A 16 -18.08 -14.97 22.16
C ALA A 16 -16.76 -15.70 22.40
N MET A 17 -16.64 -16.89 21.82
CA MET A 17 -15.37 -17.62 21.79
C MET A 17 -14.43 -16.75 20.97
N ALA A 18 -13.53 -16.06 21.63
CA ALA A 18 -12.42 -15.40 20.94
C ALA A 18 -11.65 -16.50 20.19
N GLN A 19 -11.77 -16.52 18.89
CA GLN A 19 -10.97 -17.41 18.07
C GLN A 19 -9.51 -17.01 18.27
N THR A 20 -8.73 -17.93 18.79
CA THR A 20 -7.27 -17.75 18.84
C THR A 20 -6.80 -17.61 17.39
N PRO A 21 -6.16 -16.51 17.00
CA PRO A 21 -5.69 -16.36 15.64
C PRO A 21 -4.70 -17.48 15.33
N THR A 22 -5.06 -18.33 14.38
CA THR A 22 -4.17 -19.38 13.88
C THR A 22 -3.25 -18.76 12.83
N MET A 23 -1.99 -18.54 13.19
CA MET A 23 -0.96 -18.16 12.22
C MET A 23 -0.62 -19.38 11.37
N LYS A 24 -0.92 -19.31 10.07
CA LYS A 24 -0.36 -20.24 9.08
C LYS A 24 0.83 -19.55 8.44
N PRO A 25 2.05 -20.11 8.52
CA PRO A 25 3.18 -19.56 7.79
C PRO A 25 2.94 -19.71 6.29
N ILE A 26 3.01 -18.60 5.56
CA ILE A 26 2.98 -18.61 4.12
C ILE A 26 4.45 -18.56 3.68
N VAL A 27 4.92 -19.61 3.01
CA VAL A 27 6.31 -19.74 2.60
C VAL A 27 6.42 -19.42 1.11
N MET A 28 7.08 -18.33 0.79
CA MET A 28 7.49 -18.03 -0.59
C MET A 28 8.65 -18.94 -0.97
N LYS A 29 8.50 -19.67 -2.07
CA LYS A 29 9.57 -20.48 -2.66
C LYS A 29 10.13 -19.74 -3.86
N THR A 30 11.01 -18.80 -3.63
CA THR A 30 11.65 -18.03 -4.71
C THR A 30 13.17 -18.02 -4.52
N PRO A 31 13.94 -17.97 -5.59
CA PRO A 31 15.40 -17.88 -5.50
C PRO A 31 15.92 -16.48 -5.12
N ASN A 32 15.04 -15.46 -5.12
CA ASN A 32 15.38 -14.06 -4.91
C ASN A 32 14.94 -13.59 -3.52
N GLU A 33 15.54 -12.53 -3.04
CA GLU A 33 15.13 -11.89 -1.78
C GLU A 33 13.87 -11.06 -1.98
N PHE A 34 12.81 -11.44 -1.29
CA PHE A 34 11.53 -10.74 -1.26
C PHE A 34 11.32 -10.08 0.10
N TYR A 35 10.97 -8.81 0.07
CA TYR A 35 10.63 -8.04 1.27
C TYR A 35 9.16 -7.67 1.21
N ILE A 36 8.35 -8.23 2.12
CA ILE A 36 6.95 -7.85 2.28
C ILE A 36 6.90 -6.56 3.07
N LEU A 37 6.29 -5.52 2.52
CA LEU A 37 6.19 -4.20 3.12
C LEU A 37 4.80 -3.94 3.69
N ALA A 38 3.74 -4.46 3.06
CA ALA A 38 2.38 -4.30 3.54
C ALA A 38 1.47 -5.47 3.19
N ALA A 39 0.36 -5.56 3.92
CA ALA A 39 -0.77 -6.42 3.59
C ALA A 39 -2.06 -5.61 3.61
N SER A 40 -3.06 -6.04 2.82
CA SER A 40 -4.39 -5.44 2.81
C SER A 40 -5.15 -5.69 4.12
N GLY A 41 -6.10 -4.80 4.46
CA GLY A 41 -6.90 -4.90 5.67
C GLY A 41 -7.71 -6.19 5.76
N ASN A 42 -8.19 -6.72 4.63
CA ASN A 42 -8.93 -7.98 4.54
C ASN A 42 -8.03 -9.24 4.52
N GLY A 43 -6.70 -9.08 4.49
CA GLY A 43 -5.74 -10.18 4.50
C GLY A 43 -5.65 -10.99 3.21
N LYS A 44 -6.16 -10.49 2.07
CA LYS A 44 -6.12 -11.20 0.78
C LYS A 44 -4.87 -10.91 -0.04
N TRP A 45 -4.26 -9.75 0.18
CA TRP A 45 -3.15 -9.26 -0.59
C TRP A 45 -1.96 -8.90 0.28
N ALA A 46 -0.77 -9.10 -0.25
CA ALA A 46 0.46 -8.52 0.28
C ALA A 46 1.25 -7.90 -0.87
N CYS A 47 2.04 -6.89 -0.57
CA CYS A 47 2.91 -6.25 -1.54
C CYS A 47 4.28 -5.95 -0.93
N GLY A 48 5.22 -5.61 -1.78
CA GLY A 48 6.56 -5.30 -1.36
C GLY A 48 7.52 -5.14 -2.52
N THR A 49 8.77 -5.42 -2.26
CA THR A 49 9.83 -5.36 -3.26
C THR A 49 10.66 -6.63 -3.26
N TYR A 50 11.21 -6.98 -4.41
CA TYR A 50 12.26 -7.96 -4.51
C TYR A 50 13.51 -7.32 -5.11
N SER A 51 14.67 -7.82 -4.72
CA SER A 51 15.95 -7.43 -5.31
C SER A 51 16.44 -8.52 -6.24
N ASP A 52 16.93 -8.12 -7.39
CA ASP A 52 17.74 -8.97 -8.24
C ASP A 52 19.24 -8.83 -7.90
N TYR A 53 20.09 -9.55 -8.62
CA TYR A 53 21.55 -9.50 -8.41
C TYR A 53 22.20 -8.16 -8.79
N SER A 54 21.45 -7.21 -9.40
CA SER A 54 21.92 -5.87 -9.75
C SER A 54 21.76 -4.84 -8.65
N ASN A 55 21.18 -5.22 -7.50
CA ASN A 55 20.74 -4.35 -6.41
C ASN A 55 19.59 -3.40 -6.78
N GLU A 56 18.95 -3.61 -7.91
CA GLU A 56 17.73 -2.88 -8.24
C GLU A 56 16.54 -3.53 -7.55
N GLN A 57 15.55 -2.70 -7.21
CA GLN A 57 14.33 -3.14 -6.53
C GLN A 57 13.15 -3.05 -7.48
N TYR A 58 12.30 -4.07 -7.44
CA TYR A 58 11.10 -4.16 -8.25
C TYR A 58 9.90 -4.53 -7.39
N GLY A 59 8.80 -3.81 -7.58
CA GLY A 59 7.58 -4.07 -6.84
C GLY A 59 6.93 -5.40 -7.20
N PHE A 60 6.21 -5.99 -6.26
CA PHE A 60 5.35 -7.15 -6.50
C PHE A 60 4.03 -7.03 -5.74
N LEU A 61 3.02 -7.75 -6.26
CA LEU A 61 1.74 -8.00 -5.61
C LEU A 61 1.58 -9.52 -5.42
N TRP A 62 1.19 -9.93 -4.23
CA TRP A 62 0.98 -11.33 -3.88
C TRP A 62 -0.46 -11.57 -3.45
N ASN A 63 -1.15 -12.46 -4.15
CA ASN A 63 -2.45 -12.97 -3.73
C ASN A 63 -2.25 -14.07 -2.67
N LEU A 64 -2.62 -13.79 -1.43
CA LEU A 64 -2.42 -14.71 -0.30
C LEU A 64 -3.41 -15.88 -0.30
N GLU A 65 -4.52 -15.78 -1.04
CA GLU A 65 -5.50 -16.87 -1.18
C GLU A 65 -5.06 -17.88 -2.23
N THR A 66 -4.58 -17.41 -3.39
CA THR A 66 -4.16 -18.30 -4.51
C THR A 66 -2.67 -18.65 -4.45
N GLY A 67 -1.86 -17.82 -3.80
CA GLY A 67 -0.41 -17.93 -3.79
C GLY A 67 0.29 -17.34 -5.02
N GLU A 68 -0.47 -16.72 -5.94
CA GLU A 68 0.07 -16.10 -7.14
C GLU A 68 0.81 -14.79 -6.83
N ILE A 69 1.95 -14.59 -7.48
CA ILE A 69 2.77 -13.39 -7.37
C ILE A 69 2.82 -12.72 -8.75
N GLU A 70 2.42 -11.46 -8.79
CA GLU A 70 2.55 -10.58 -9.96
C GLU A 70 3.74 -9.64 -9.75
N MET A 71 4.66 -9.61 -10.72
CA MET A 71 5.76 -8.66 -10.75
C MET A 71 5.29 -7.37 -11.42
N LEU A 72 5.49 -6.23 -10.75
CA LEU A 72 4.99 -4.94 -11.17
C LEU A 72 6.02 -4.22 -12.06
N ASP A 73 5.94 -4.48 -13.37
CA ASP A 73 6.86 -3.96 -14.40
C ASP A 73 8.36 -4.24 -14.11
N PRO A 74 8.83 -5.48 -14.34
CA PRO A 74 10.21 -5.85 -14.04
C PRO A 74 11.27 -5.15 -14.92
N SER A 75 10.85 -4.25 -15.82
CA SER A 75 11.75 -3.42 -16.62
C SER A 75 12.09 -2.07 -15.99
N LYS A 76 11.43 -1.71 -14.86
CA LYS A 76 11.60 -0.43 -14.19
C LYS A 76 11.70 -0.60 -12.68
N PRO A 77 12.70 0.00 -12.04
CA PRO A 77 12.79 0.04 -10.59
C PRO A 77 11.50 0.58 -9.97
N SER A 78 11.03 -0.12 -8.93
CA SER A 78 9.82 0.27 -8.22
C SER A 78 9.75 -0.39 -6.84
N VAL A 79 9.00 0.23 -5.93
CA VAL A 79 8.71 -0.31 -4.60
C VAL A 79 7.20 -0.21 -4.35
N ALA A 80 6.56 -1.34 -4.05
CA ALA A 80 5.15 -1.40 -3.68
C ALA A 80 5.02 -1.21 -2.17
N TRP A 81 4.66 0.00 -1.73
CA TRP A 81 4.62 0.38 -0.31
C TRP A 81 3.34 -0.03 0.40
N ALA A 82 2.21 -0.02 -0.29
CA ALA A 82 0.92 -0.36 0.30
C ALA A 82 -0.05 -0.95 -0.73
N VAL A 83 -1.06 -1.68 -0.22
CA VAL A 83 -2.08 -2.35 -1.04
C VAL A 83 -3.46 -2.23 -0.36
N SER A 84 -4.49 -1.92 -1.15
CA SER A 84 -5.89 -1.86 -0.73
C SER A 84 -6.55 -3.24 -0.65
N ASP A 85 -7.80 -3.29 -0.17
CA ASP A 85 -8.56 -4.53 -0.02
C ASP A 85 -8.98 -5.18 -1.35
N ASP A 86 -9.00 -4.41 -2.43
CA ASP A 86 -9.25 -4.89 -3.80
C ASP A 86 -7.98 -5.17 -4.61
N GLY A 87 -6.79 -5.01 -3.99
CA GLY A 87 -5.50 -5.31 -4.62
C GLY A 87 -4.87 -4.15 -5.38
N LEU A 88 -5.37 -2.91 -5.24
CA LEU A 88 -4.72 -1.74 -5.80
C LEU A 88 -3.43 -1.44 -5.04
N VAL A 89 -2.30 -1.53 -5.74
CA VAL A 89 -0.98 -1.23 -5.18
C VAL A 89 -0.63 0.23 -5.40
N VAL A 90 -0.04 0.85 -4.39
CA VAL A 90 0.58 2.17 -4.48
C VAL A 90 2.03 2.12 -4.01
N GLY A 91 2.83 3.03 -4.54
CA GLY A 91 4.25 3.00 -4.23
C GLY A 91 5.06 4.08 -4.92
N THR A 92 6.31 3.73 -5.20
CA THR A 92 7.29 4.55 -5.92
C THR A 92 7.74 3.78 -7.15
N PHE A 93 7.87 4.45 -8.27
CA PHE A 93 8.40 3.85 -9.50
C PHE A 93 9.24 4.86 -10.29
N GLU A 94 10.21 4.38 -11.07
CA GLU A 94 10.96 5.22 -11.98
C GLU A 94 10.09 5.66 -13.16
N ASP A 95 9.76 6.95 -13.23
CA ASP A 95 9.02 7.53 -14.36
C ASP A 95 9.97 8.12 -15.39
N THR A 96 10.22 7.38 -16.46
CA THR A 96 11.09 7.83 -17.57
C THR A 96 10.47 8.94 -18.43
N SER A 97 9.16 9.18 -18.29
CA SER A 97 8.45 10.26 -19.00
C SER A 97 8.57 11.61 -18.29
N TYR A 98 8.89 11.60 -17.00
CA TYR A 98 9.13 12.78 -16.18
C TYR A 98 10.63 12.91 -15.90
N LYS A 99 11.18 14.09 -16.06
CA LYS A 99 12.61 14.31 -15.88
C LYS A 99 12.88 15.53 -15.04
N SER A 100 13.70 15.34 -14.01
CA SER A 100 14.30 16.44 -13.25
C SER A 100 15.78 16.53 -13.60
N ASN A 101 16.23 17.69 -14.03
CA ASN A 101 17.62 17.91 -14.49
C ASN A 101 18.13 16.90 -15.54
N GLY A 102 17.22 16.43 -16.41
CA GLY A 102 17.54 15.47 -17.49
C GLY A 102 17.60 14.00 -17.09
N ALA A 103 17.48 13.66 -15.79
CA ALA A 103 17.41 12.30 -15.29
C ALA A 103 15.97 11.86 -15.04
N ALA A 104 15.68 10.57 -15.19
CA ALA A 104 14.45 9.97 -14.70
C ALA A 104 14.37 10.11 -13.17
N VAL A 105 13.18 10.22 -12.64
CA VAL A 105 12.95 10.37 -11.19
C VAL A 105 11.98 9.31 -10.68
N GLU A 106 12.14 8.99 -9.41
CA GLU A 106 11.21 8.13 -8.70
C GLU A 106 10.00 8.93 -8.25
N LEU A 107 8.81 8.52 -8.67
CA LEU A 107 7.56 9.23 -8.40
C LEU A 107 6.51 8.32 -7.75
N ALA A 108 5.66 8.97 -6.95
CA ALA A 108 4.48 8.34 -6.38
C ALA A 108 3.51 7.89 -7.47
N GLY A 109 3.07 6.65 -7.40
CA GLY A 109 2.17 6.07 -8.37
C GLY A 109 1.35 4.90 -7.84
N TYR A 110 0.50 4.39 -8.73
CA TYR A 110 -0.31 3.21 -8.50
C TYR A 110 -0.21 2.25 -9.68
N TRP A 111 -0.31 0.96 -9.39
CA TRP A 111 -0.31 -0.09 -10.40
C TRP A 111 -1.72 -0.41 -10.86
N ALA A 112 -2.00 -0.19 -12.13
CA ALA A 112 -3.27 -0.56 -12.74
C ALA A 112 -3.11 -0.85 -14.24
N ASN A 113 -3.87 -1.83 -14.74
CA ASN A 113 -3.88 -2.22 -16.15
C ASN A 113 -2.49 -2.61 -16.69
N GLY A 114 -1.70 -3.31 -15.87
CA GLY A 114 -0.38 -3.80 -16.24
C GLY A 114 0.70 -2.72 -16.37
N LYS A 115 0.53 -1.57 -15.73
CA LYS A 115 1.50 -0.48 -15.72
C LYS A 115 1.41 0.40 -14.49
N TRP A 116 2.52 1.06 -14.17
CA TRP A 116 2.55 2.16 -13.23
C TRP A 116 1.91 3.42 -13.82
N ASN A 117 1.09 4.08 -13.02
CA ASN A 117 0.44 5.35 -13.35
C ASN A 117 0.81 6.36 -12.26
N ARG A 118 1.31 7.53 -12.67
CA ARG A 118 1.71 8.60 -11.76
C ARG A 118 0.48 9.26 -11.13
N PHE A 119 0.58 9.58 -9.84
CA PHE A 119 -0.34 10.51 -9.19
C PHE A 119 -0.15 11.93 -9.71
N GLU A 120 -1.15 12.79 -9.51
CA GLU A 120 -1.00 14.23 -9.76
C GLU A 120 0.15 14.78 -8.91
N MET A 121 1.05 15.55 -9.53
CA MET A 121 2.13 16.25 -8.87
C MET A 121 1.76 17.73 -8.68
N PRO A 122 2.24 18.39 -7.60
CA PRO A 122 1.91 19.79 -7.33
C PRO A 122 2.55 20.75 -8.36
N SER A 123 3.67 20.38 -8.94
CA SER A 123 4.37 21.16 -9.96
C SER A 123 5.26 20.28 -10.84
N ASP A 124 5.93 20.90 -11.83
CA ASP A 124 6.93 20.26 -12.67
C ASP A 124 8.35 20.27 -12.04
N ASP A 125 8.51 20.87 -10.86
CA ASP A 125 9.80 20.98 -10.15
C ASP A 125 10.02 19.83 -9.14
N VAL A 126 9.18 18.81 -9.18
CA VAL A 126 9.30 17.63 -8.30
C VAL A 126 10.58 16.88 -8.62
N THR A 127 11.38 16.63 -7.58
CA THR A 127 12.65 15.88 -7.68
C THR A 127 12.52 14.42 -7.23
N SER A 128 11.55 14.11 -6.40
CA SER A 128 11.13 12.74 -6.06
C SER A 128 9.77 12.76 -5.37
N SER A 129 9.08 11.64 -5.35
CA SER A 129 7.89 11.44 -4.52
C SER A 129 7.63 9.97 -4.25
N GLY A 130 6.85 9.68 -3.21
CA GLY A 130 6.47 8.31 -2.86
C GLY A 130 5.08 8.26 -2.24
N ALA A 131 4.29 7.26 -2.62
CA ALA A 131 3.02 6.94 -1.99
C ALA A 131 3.25 5.90 -0.90
N ALA A 132 2.98 6.28 0.36
CA ALA A 132 3.35 5.49 1.53
C ALA A 132 2.21 4.61 2.08
N SER A 133 0.96 5.03 1.90
CA SER A 133 -0.21 4.31 2.43
C SER A 133 -1.43 4.52 1.56
N ILE A 134 -2.35 3.56 1.60
CA ILE A 134 -3.63 3.59 0.89
C ILE A 134 -4.75 3.17 1.83
N SER A 135 -5.94 3.79 1.68
CA SER A 135 -7.13 3.35 2.42
C SER A 135 -7.61 1.97 1.95
N PRO A 136 -8.29 1.19 2.81
CA PRO A 136 -8.78 -0.15 2.43
C PRO A 136 -9.65 -0.16 1.17
N ASP A 137 -10.45 0.89 0.96
CA ASP A 137 -11.31 1.09 -0.21
C ASP A 137 -10.58 1.59 -1.47
N GLY A 138 -9.26 1.81 -1.40
CA GLY A 138 -8.43 2.22 -2.53
C GLY A 138 -8.51 3.70 -2.93
N HIS A 139 -9.39 4.50 -2.31
CA HIS A 139 -9.68 5.86 -2.75
C HIS A 139 -8.68 6.92 -2.27
N TYR A 140 -8.17 6.79 -1.03
CA TYR A 140 -7.28 7.77 -0.43
C TYR A 140 -5.88 7.23 -0.30
N VAL A 141 -4.91 8.03 -0.72
CA VAL A 141 -3.48 7.71 -0.65
C VAL A 141 -2.76 8.85 0.05
N THR A 142 -1.82 8.51 0.91
CA THR A 142 -0.92 9.47 1.54
C THR A 142 0.52 9.22 1.14
N GLY A 143 1.29 10.29 1.07
CA GLY A 143 2.71 10.20 0.73
C GLY A 143 3.40 11.55 0.79
N ASN A 144 4.59 11.59 0.21
CA ASN A 144 5.44 12.77 0.21
C ASN A 144 5.87 13.14 -1.21
N VAL A 145 6.07 14.44 -1.41
CA VAL A 145 6.66 15.00 -2.62
C VAL A 145 7.85 15.88 -2.21
N GLN A 146 8.95 15.75 -2.92
CA GLN A 146 10.14 16.57 -2.73
C GLN A 146 10.26 17.59 -3.85
N GLU A 147 10.35 18.86 -3.47
CA GLU A 147 10.66 19.99 -4.35
C GLU A 147 11.80 20.80 -3.73
N SER A 148 12.83 21.11 -4.50
CA SER A 148 13.99 21.90 -4.03
C SER A 148 14.60 21.42 -2.71
N GLY A 149 14.60 20.11 -2.48
CA GLY A 149 15.12 19.48 -1.26
C GLY A 149 14.17 19.49 -0.05
N ILE A 150 12.95 20.00 -0.19
CA ILE A 150 11.94 20.07 0.87
C ILE A 150 10.91 18.99 0.63
N TYR A 151 10.64 18.17 1.66
CA TYR A 151 9.58 17.18 1.64
C TYR A 151 8.27 17.76 2.19
N THR A 152 7.20 17.61 1.42
CA THR A 152 5.84 18.01 1.80
C THR A 152 4.92 16.80 1.70
N GLY A 153 4.07 16.61 2.72
CA GLY A 153 3.07 15.55 2.74
C GLY A 153 1.85 15.91 1.90
N TYR A 154 1.34 14.93 1.15
CA TYR A 154 0.14 15.08 0.32
C TYR A 154 -0.86 13.97 0.59
N ILE A 155 -2.14 14.31 0.37
CA ILE A 155 -3.22 13.35 0.28
C ILE A 155 -3.79 13.42 -1.14
N TRP A 156 -3.80 12.27 -1.80
CA TRP A 156 -4.49 12.07 -3.07
C TRP A 156 -5.81 11.35 -2.84
N LYS A 157 -6.80 11.70 -3.65
CA LYS A 157 -8.04 10.95 -3.80
C LYS A 157 -8.23 10.63 -5.28
N ASP A 158 -8.40 9.35 -5.61
CA ASP A 158 -8.60 8.90 -6.98
C ASP A 158 -7.55 9.47 -7.96
N GLY A 159 -6.28 9.51 -7.51
CA GLY A 159 -5.15 10.02 -8.29
C GLY A 159 -4.93 11.53 -8.27
N LYS A 160 -5.82 12.32 -7.66
CA LYS A 160 -5.78 13.79 -7.61
C LYS A 160 -5.42 14.31 -6.23
N ILE A 161 -4.63 15.39 -6.16
CA ILE A 161 -4.31 16.08 -4.93
C ILE A 161 -5.60 16.67 -4.34
N VAL A 162 -5.91 16.30 -3.09
CA VAL A 162 -7.04 16.87 -2.34
C VAL A 162 -6.58 17.67 -1.13
N LYS A 163 -5.34 17.43 -0.67
CA LYS A 163 -4.79 18.17 0.46
C LYS A 163 -3.27 18.14 0.45
N GLU A 164 -2.69 19.30 0.69
CA GLU A 164 -1.31 19.48 1.12
C GLU A 164 -1.28 19.57 2.65
N LEU A 165 -0.37 18.86 3.29
CA LEU A 165 -0.18 18.95 4.73
C LEU A 165 0.76 20.09 5.05
N PRO A 166 0.51 20.85 6.14
CA PRO A 166 1.39 21.93 6.52
C PRO A 166 2.80 21.40 6.74
N ASN A 167 3.78 22.12 6.20
CA ASN A 167 5.18 21.75 6.26
C ASN A 167 5.66 21.71 7.73
N THR A 168 5.62 20.55 8.31
CA THR A 168 6.22 20.26 9.60
C THR A 168 7.46 19.46 9.27
N ASN A 169 8.66 20.03 9.31
CA ASN A 169 9.96 19.35 9.13
C ASN A 169 9.92 17.84 9.45
N CYS A 170 9.08 17.11 8.76
CA CYS A 170 8.90 15.67 8.91
C CYS A 170 9.97 14.98 8.08
N SER A 171 11.09 14.69 8.72
CA SER A 171 11.86 13.51 8.36
C SER A 171 10.89 12.33 8.31
N MET A 172 10.91 11.57 7.21
CA MET A 172 10.05 10.40 7.05
C MET A 172 10.10 9.53 8.32
N PRO A 173 8.97 9.17 8.92
CA PRO A 173 8.97 8.10 9.89
C PRO A 173 9.31 6.80 9.12
N TYR A 174 10.39 6.18 9.49
CA TYR A 174 10.76 4.81 9.11
C TYR A 174 9.78 3.81 9.74
#